data_75e563b430acba445fe284063f537ace
#
_entry.id   75e563b430acba445fe284063f537ace
#
_cell.length_a   1.000
_cell.length_b   1.000
_cell.length_c   1.000
_cell.angle_alpha   90.00
_cell.angle_beta   90.00
_cell.angle_gamma   90.00
#
_symmetry.space_group_name_H-M   'P 1'
#
loop_
_entity.id
_entity.type
_entity.pdbx_description
1 polymer ?
#
loop_
_entity_poly.entity_id
_entity_poly.type
_entity_poly.pdbx_seq_one_letter_code
_entity_poly.pdbx_strand_id
1 'polypeptide(L)'
;MAHKWITAGYSVTLVLRIVGVSRSTYYYQLTHEPKPHTTAGGRPIPGYSLTKDNRKVSDEQMKEWLMESIAGDGYAYGYRKLTHMLRQDYGLVINEKKVYRLCKELDVLRPQRKIRRKHPRKLAQNRTITAPNQLWEVDVKYGYIAGEDRFFFVLSYIDVYDRQIVGYHIGLTCEARHAVETFRAALWKRQILQRNAPLPIIRSDNGPQFVSHLFESECECWNVEHERIPPKTPNMNAYIESYHRLLEDECLSMYEFESYAEAYQAVVEFVRRYNTCRLHSSLHYLSPVEFYRRHMETGLQPRRPVRV
;
A
#
# COMPACT_ATOMS: atom_id res chain seq x y z
N MET A 1 -43.73 26.86 -15.58
CA MET A 1 -45.10 26.56 -15.07
C MET A 1 -45.72 27.79 -14.45
N ALA A 2 -45.11 28.45 -13.42
CA ALA A 2 -45.65 29.63 -12.79
C ALA A 2 -45.97 30.80 -13.76
N HIS A 3 -45.08 31.11 -14.72
CA HIS A 3 -45.26 32.17 -15.71
C HIS A 3 -46.54 31.99 -16.55
N LYS A 4 -46.90 30.76 -16.95
CA LYS A 4 -48.10 30.45 -17.73
C LYS A 4 -49.41 30.86 -17.01
N TRP A 5 -49.48 30.63 -15.70
CA TRP A 5 -50.66 30.97 -14.91
C TRP A 5 -50.74 32.47 -14.58
N ILE A 6 -49.60 33.09 -14.42
CA ILE A 6 -49.52 34.54 -14.13
C ILE A 6 -49.97 35.33 -15.40
N THR A 7 -49.49 34.91 -16.60
CA THR A 7 -49.96 35.49 -17.87
C THR A 7 -51.41 35.21 -18.18
N ALA A 8 -52.00 34.15 -17.61
CA ALA A 8 -53.43 33.85 -17.71
C ALA A 8 -54.29 34.68 -16.72
N GLY A 9 -53.71 35.65 -16.00
CA GLY A 9 -54.43 36.62 -15.13
C GLY A 9 -54.55 36.21 -13.67
N TYR A 10 -53.91 35.13 -13.22
CA TYR A 10 -53.92 34.74 -11.81
C TYR A 10 -52.92 35.58 -10.99
N SER A 11 -53.27 35.82 -9.72
CA SER A 11 -52.44 36.58 -8.81
C SER A 11 -51.04 35.98 -8.66
N VAL A 12 -50.01 36.79 -8.91
CA VAL A 12 -48.59 36.40 -8.77
C VAL A 12 -48.31 35.79 -7.42
N THR A 13 -48.83 36.41 -6.35
CA THR A 13 -48.59 35.96 -4.96
C THR A 13 -49.19 34.59 -4.71
N LEU A 14 -50.39 34.32 -5.23
CA LEU A 14 -51.06 33.03 -5.08
C LEU A 14 -50.34 31.92 -5.85
N VAL A 15 -50.02 32.18 -7.13
CA VAL A 15 -49.36 31.21 -7.99
C VAL A 15 -47.97 30.84 -7.46
N LEU A 16 -47.19 31.85 -7.00
CA LEU A 16 -45.82 31.59 -6.48
C LEU A 16 -45.85 30.85 -5.14
N ARG A 17 -46.88 31.09 -4.30
CA ARG A 17 -47.07 30.34 -3.06
C ARG A 17 -47.37 28.87 -3.34
N ILE A 18 -48.24 28.58 -4.30
CA ILE A 18 -48.62 27.21 -4.69
C ILE A 18 -47.44 26.47 -5.30
N VAL A 19 -46.64 27.13 -6.16
CA VAL A 19 -45.46 26.53 -6.84
C VAL A 19 -44.23 26.47 -5.95
N GLY A 20 -44.24 27.12 -4.76
CA GLY A 20 -43.11 27.12 -3.83
C GLY A 20 -41.90 27.94 -4.29
N VAL A 21 -42.10 28.95 -5.17
CA VAL A 21 -41.03 29.80 -5.70
C VAL A 21 -41.07 31.15 -5.06
N SER A 22 -39.92 31.68 -4.59
CA SER A 22 -39.87 33.02 -4.02
C SER A 22 -40.12 34.08 -5.10
N ARG A 23 -40.71 35.21 -4.69
CA ARG A 23 -40.99 36.34 -5.57
C ARG A 23 -39.71 36.90 -6.23
N SER A 24 -38.64 37.01 -5.45
CA SER A 24 -37.33 37.43 -5.94
C SER A 24 -36.76 36.49 -7.00
N THR A 25 -36.85 35.17 -6.76
CA THR A 25 -36.37 34.14 -7.74
C THR A 25 -37.17 34.22 -9.05
N TYR A 26 -38.50 34.41 -8.96
CA TYR A 26 -39.35 34.51 -10.16
C TYR A 26 -38.99 35.71 -11.01
N TYR A 27 -38.90 36.93 -10.42
CA TYR A 27 -38.54 38.12 -11.18
C TYR A 27 -37.10 38.14 -11.63
N TYR A 28 -36.17 37.55 -10.85
CA TYR A 28 -34.80 37.37 -11.30
C TYR A 28 -34.72 36.52 -12.58
N GLN A 29 -35.44 35.39 -12.64
CA GLN A 29 -35.50 34.57 -13.82
C GLN A 29 -36.15 35.20 -15.05
N LEU A 30 -37.07 36.16 -14.86
CA LEU A 30 -37.67 36.91 -15.96
C LEU A 30 -36.77 37.99 -16.53
N THR A 31 -35.90 38.58 -15.69
CA THR A 31 -35.05 39.70 -16.08
C THR A 31 -33.63 39.26 -16.50
N HIS A 32 -33.25 38.03 -16.16
CA HIS A 32 -31.91 37.50 -16.46
C HIS A 32 -32.04 36.32 -17.43
N GLU A 33 -31.44 36.45 -18.61
CA GLU A 33 -31.26 35.31 -19.51
C GLU A 33 -30.37 34.27 -18.80
N PRO A 34 -30.71 32.96 -18.89
CA PRO A 34 -29.87 31.93 -18.34
C PRO A 34 -28.50 32.00 -19.04
N LYS A 35 -27.49 32.50 -18.32
CA LYS A 35 -26.11 32.44 -18.79
C LYS A 35 -25.78 30.97 -18.98
N PRO A 36 -25.26 30.56 -20.16
CA PRO A 36 -24.81 29.20 -20.34
C PRO A 36 -23.83 28.88 -19.21
N HIS A 37 -24.09 27.79 -18.49
CA HIS A 37 -23.16 27.28 -17.47
C HIS A 37 -21.83 26.96 -18.16
N THR A 38 -20.95 27.94 -18.23
CA THR A 38 -19.56 27.69 -18.56
C THR A 38 -18.97 26.93 -17.37
N THR A 39 -18.74 25.66 -17.56
CA THR A 39 -18.04 24.77 -16.59
C THR A 39 -16.57 25.17 -16.37
N ALA A 40 -16.16 26.33 -16.88
CA ALA A 40 -14.80 26.86 -16.85
C ALA A 40 -14.64 28.08 -15.92
N GLY A 41 -15.17 27.98 -14.70
CA GLY A 41 -15.03 29.04 -13.68
C GLY A 41 -13.84 28.83 -12.74
N GLY A 42 -12.72 28.26 -13.19
CA GLY A 42 -11.52 28.08 -12.39
C GLY A 42 -10.32 28.83 -12.94
N ARG A 43 -9.33 29.12 -12.08
CA ARG A 43 -8.04 29.67 -12.50
C ARG A 43 -7.42 28.77 -13.57
N PRO A 44 -6.89 29.30 -14.69
CA PRO A 44 -6.22 28.48 -15.72
C PRO A 44 -5.17 27.58 -15.08
N ILE A 45 -5.16 26.31 -15.48
CA ILE A 45 -4.19 25.34 -14.96
C ILE A 45 -2.82 25.73 -15.53
N PRO A 46 -1.82 26.08 -14.68
CA PRO A 46 -0.50 26.38 -15.19
C PRO A 46 0.12 25.11 -15.78
N GLY A 47 0.59 25.17 -17.03
CA GLY A 47 1.23 24.08 -17.74
C GLY A 47 2.66 23.76 -17.25
N TYR A 48 3.01 24.17 -16.03
CA TYR A 48 4.33 23.92 -15.43
C TYR A 48 4.26 23.73 -13.92
N SER A 49 5.32 23.17 -13.32
CA SER A 49 5.60 23.17 -11.89
C SER A 49 6.99 23.75 -11.63
N LEU A 50 7.29 24.03 -10.35
CA LEU A 50 8.60 24.52 -9.96
C LEU A 50 9.40 23.39 -9.28
N THR A 51 10.72 23.43 -9.44
CA THR A 51 11.64 22.68 -8.59
C THR A 51 11.90 23.45 -7.29
N LYS A 52 12.57 22.81 -6.32
CA LYS A 52 13.04 23.49 -5.10
C LYS A 52 13.95 24.69 -5.39
N ASP A 53 14.65 24.68 -6.53
CA ASP A 53 15.53 25.74 -7.01
C ASP A 53 14.80 26.77 -7.87
N ASN A 54 13.45 26.81 -7.82
CA ASN A 54 12.59 27.73 -8.58
C ASN A 54 12.69 27.60 -10.12
N ARG A 55 13.20 26.51 -10.66
CA ARG A 55 13.21 26.26 -12.10
C ARG A 55 11.82 25.82 -12.55
N LYS A 56 11.35 26.35 -13.68
CA LYS A 56 10.09 25.92 -14.29
C LYS A 56 10.30 24.63 -15.07
N VAL A 57 9.45 23.65 -14.84
CA VAL A 57 9.38 22.36 -15.54
C VAL A 57 8.01 22.24 -16.17
N SER A 58 7.94 22.01 -17.49
CA SER A 58 6.69 21.88 -18.24
C SER A 58 5.93 20.60 -17.88
N ASP A 59 4.64 20.56 -18.17
CA ASP A 59 3.82 19.36 -17.95
C ASP A 59 4.30 18.20 -18.86
N GLU A 60 4.79 18.50 -20.06
CA GLU A 60 5.36 17.52 -20.99
C GLU A 60 6.60 16.85 -20.41
N GLN A 61 7.54 17.63 -19.88
CA GLN A 61 8.73 17.10 -19.24
C GLN A 61 8.39 16.24 -18.03
N MET A 62 7.38 16.63 -17.24
CA MET A 62 6.91 15.83 -16.12
C MET A 62 6.26 14.52 -16.56
N LYS A 63 5.57 14.48 -17.71
CA LYS A 63 5.04 13.27 -18.31
C LYS A 63 6.15 12.31 -18.74
N GLU A 64 7.24 12.80 -19.32
CA GLU A 64 8.42 12.01 -19.67
C GLU A 64 9.03 11.37 -18.41
N TRP A 65 9.26 12.14 -17.35
CA TRP A 65 9.77 11.63 -16.08
C TRP A 65 8.84 10.64 -15.40
N LEU A 66 7.50 10.81 -15.53
CA LEU A 66 6.53 9.84 -15.05
C LEU A 66 6.64 8.51 -15.81
N MET A 67 6.77 8.56 -17.14
CA MET A 67 6.93 7.36 -17.95
C MET A 67 8.25 6.66 -17.66
N GLU A 68 9.35 7.41 -17.51
CA GLU A 68 10.65 6.89 -17.09
C GLU A 68 10.59 6.22 -15.71
N SER A 69 9.95 6.89 -14.74
CA SER A 69 9.75 6.33 -13.41
C SER A 69 8.92 5.03 -13.43
N ILE A 70 7.89 4.97 -14.29
CA ILE A 70 7.04 3.78 -14.45
C ILE A 70 7.79 2.66 -15.16
N ALA A 71 8.63 2.98 -16.15
CA ALA A 71 9.48 1.98 -16.81
C ALA A 71 10.54 1.39 -15.88
N GLY A 72 10.93 2.14 -14.85
CA GLY A 72 11.85 1.70 -13.79
C GLY A 72 11.12 1.14 -12.56
N ASP A 73 11.59 1.54 -11.38
CA ASP A 73 11.10 1.03 -10.08
C ASP A 73 9.65 1.42 -9.73
N GLY A 74 9.07 2.38 -10.44
CA GLY A 74 7.71 2.86 -10.24
C GLY A 74 6.62 2.06 -10.95
N TYR A 75 6.94 0.97 -11.66
CA TYR A 75 5.96 0.21 -12.49
C TYR A 75 4.71 -0.24 -11.72
N ALA A 76 4.85 -0.55 -10.43
CA ALA A 76 3.77 -0.98 -9.55
C ALA A 76 3.13 0.16 -8.74
N TYR A 77 3.53 1.42 -8.97
CA TYR A 77 3.11 2.55 -8.14
C TYR A 77 1.88 3.26 -8.70
N GLY A 78 0.96 3.66 -7.80
CA GLY A 78 -0.09 4.61 -8.12
C GLY A 78 0.39 6.06 -8.03
N TYR A 79 -0.40 7.00 -8.58
CA TYR A 79 -0.04 8.42 -8.70
C TYR A 79 0.51 9.07 -7.41
N ARG A 80 0.07 8.64 -6.22
CA ARG A 80 0.59 9.18 -4.94
C ARG A 80 2.05 8.83 -4.72
N LYS A 81 2.45 7.57 -4.95
CA LYS A 81 3.84 7.14 -4.83
C LYS A 81 4.69 7.77 -5.93
N LEU A 82 4.17 7.85 -7.17
CA LEU A 82 4.83 8.56 -8.27
C LEU A 82 5.03 10.04 -7.94
N THR A 83 4.09 10.69 -7.23
CA THR A 83 4.29 12.06 -6.74
C THR A 83 5.49 12.15 -5.80
N HIS A 84 5.66 11.17 -4.90
CA HIS A 84 6.81 11.15 -3.99
C HIS A 84 8.13 10.91 -4.72
N MET A 85 8.16 10.02 -5.73
CA MET A 85 9.33 9.83 -6.59
C MET A 85 9.72 11.12 -7.30
N LEU A 86 8.77 11.80 -7.97
CA LEU A 86 9.05 13.07 -8.64
C LEU A 86 9.60 14.14 -7.69
N ARG A 87 9.13 14.19 -6.45
CA ARG A 87 9.65 15.12 -5.44
C ARG A 87 11.04 14.76 -4.96
N GLN A 88 11.33 13.46 -4.86
CA GLN A 88 12.60 12.94 -4.37
C GLN A 88 13.69 13.01 -5.45
N ASP A 89 13.39 12.51 -6.65
CA ASP A 89 14.38 12.32 -7.71
C ASP A 89 14.65 13.61 -8.50
N TYR A 90 13.61 14.44 -8.70
CA TYR A 90 13.70 15.67 -9.51
C TYR A 90 13.51 16.96 -8.68
N GLY A 91 13.38 16.86 -7.37
CA GLY A 91 13.20 18.01 -6.49
C GLY A 91 11.94 18.85 -6.79
N LEU A 92 10.91 18.25 -7.41
CA LEU A 92 9.70 18.97 -7.81
C LEU A 92 8.83 19.38 -6.62
N VAL A 93 8.34 20.63 -6.65
CA VAL A 93 7.27 21.12 -5.78
C VAL A 93 5.94 20.93 -6.51
N ILE A 94 5.32 19.77 -6.33
CA ILE A 94 4.14 19.35 -7.07
C ILE A 94 3.05 18.79 -6.15
N ASN A 95 1.78 19.03 -6.50
CA ASN A 95 0.61 18.50 -5.78
C ASN A 95 0.18 17.15 -6.39
N GLU A 96 -0.29 16.23 -5.54
CA GLU A 96 -0.82 14.93 -5.94
C GLU A 96 -1.94 15.03 -6.99
N LYS A 97 -2.80 16.08 -6.89
CA LYS A 97 -3.89 16.32 -7.87
C LYS A 97 -3.35 16.58 -9.27
N LYS A 98 -2.21 17.27 -9.39
CA LYS A 98 -1.57 17.52 -10.69
C LYS A 98 -1.00 16.23 -11.26
N VAL A 99 -0.30 15.44 -10.46
CA VAL A 99 0.24 14.13 -10.90
C VAL A 99 -0.89 13.18 -11.30
N TYR A 100 -2.00 13.15 -10.54
CA TYR A 100 -3.20 12.39 -10.92
C TYR A 100 -3.71 12.78 -12.31
N ARG A 101 -3.80 14.10 -12.61
CA ARG A 101 -4.21 14.59 -13.93
C ARG A 101 -3.25 14.14 -15.02
N LEU A 102 -1.95 14.30 -14.81
CA LEU A 102 -0.92 13.88 -15.79
C LEU A 102 -0.96 12.36 -16.04
N CYS A 103 -1.08 11.55 -14.98
CA CYS A 103 -1.25 10.10 -15.10
C CYS A 103 -2.54 9.72 -15.84
N LYS A 104 -3.63 10.49 -15.66
CA LYS A 104 -4.88 10.29 -16.40
C LYS A 104 -4.72 10.62 -17.89
N GLU A 105 -4.03 11.72 -18.22
CA GLU A 105 -3.73 12.12 -19.59
C GLU A 105 -2.83 11.10 -20.32
N LEU A 106 -1.96 10.42 -19.59
CA LEU A 106 -1.08 9.34 -20.09
C LEU A 106 -1.75 7.96 -20.12
N ASP A 107 -2.98 7.84 -19.59
CA ASP A 107 -3.70 6.56 -19.42
C ASP A 107 -2.93 5.50 -18.60
N VAL A 108 -2.14 5.96 -17.61
CA VAL A 108 -1.34 5.09 -16.73
C VAL A 108 -1.91 4.99 -15.31
N LEU A 109 -3.15 5.44 -15.09
CA LEU A 109 -3.81 5.30 -13.79
C LEU A 109 -4.11 3.84 -13.50
N ARG A 110 -3.60 3.35 -12.37
CA ARG A 110 -3.96 2.01 -11.91
C ARG A 110 -5.43 1.93 -11.51
N PRO A 111 -6.11 0.80 -11.78
CA PRO A 111 -7.48 0.57 -11.35
C PRO A 111 -7.62 0.78 -9.84
N GLN A 112 -8.63 1.54 -9.43
CA GLN A 112 -8.90 1.71 -8.01
C GLN A 112 -9.35 0.40 -7.40
N ARG A 113 -8.69 -0.04 -6.32
CA ARG A 113 -9.09 -1.25 -5.58
C ARG A 113 -10.52 -1.07 -5.06
N LYS A 114 -11.39 -2.02 -5.38
CA LYS A 114 -12.74 -2.08 -4.81
C LYS A 114 -12.61 -2.33 -3.30
N ILE A 115 -13.05 -1.38 -2.48
CA ILE A 115 -13.12 -1.55 -1.03
C ILE A 115 -14.21 -2.57 -0.74
N ARG A 116 -13.83 -3.80 -0.36
CA ARG A 116 -14.81 -4.76 0.18
C ARG A 116 -15.28 -4.21 1.53
N ARG A 117 -16.60 -4.09 1.74
CA ARG A 117 -17.18 -3.72 3.04
C ARG A 117 -16.68 -4.74 4.07
N LYS A 118 -15.96 -4.26 5.08
CA LYS A 118 -15.51 -5.11 6.19
C LYS A 118 -16.72 -5.41 7.06
N HIS A 119 -17.04 -6.68 7.25
CA HIS A 119 -17.94 -7.08 8.33
C HIS A 119 -17.34 -6.70 9.68
N PRO A 120 -18.16 -6.34 10.70
CA PRO A 120 -17.64 -6.02 12.03
C PRO A 120 -16.81 -7.20 12.56
N ARG A 121 -15.55 -6.91 12.91
CA ARG A 121 -14.60 -7.93 13.38
C ARG A 121 -14.94 -8.32 14.80
N LYS A 122 -15.05 -9.63 15.10
CA LYS A 122 -14.80 -10.12 16.45
C LYS A 122 -13.30 -9.92 16.71
N LEU A 123 -12.99 -8.97 17.61
CA LEU A 123 -11.61 -8.62 17.95
C LEU A 123 -11.03 -9.74 18.82
N ALA A 124 -10.03 -10.46 18.31
CA ALA A 124 -9.04 -11.08 19.18
C ALA A 124 -8.25 -9.94 19.86
N GLN A 125 -7.60 -10.20 20.99
CA GLN A 125 -6.89 -9.16 21.75
C GLN A 125 -5.85 -8.47 20.86
N ASN A 126 -6.11 -7.21 20.52
CA ASN A 126 -5.22 -6.43 19.68
C ASN A 126 -4.02 -6.00 20.52
N ARG A 127 -2.83 -6.46 20.15
CA ARG A 127 -1.58 -5.90 20.68
C ARG A 127 -1.26 -4.60 19.95
N THR A 128 -0.76 -3.61 20.66
CA THR A 128 -0.18 -2.40 20.07
C THR A 128 1.33 -2.59 20.03
N ILE A 129 1.90 -2.56 18.83
CA ILE A 129 3.33 -2.72 18.61
C ILE A 129 3.94 -1.31 18.51
N THR A 130 4.93 -1.03 19.36
CA THR A 130 5.52 0.31 19.56
C THR A 130 6.95 0.43 19.04
N ALA A 131 7.60 -0.69 18.76
CA ALA A 131 8.98 -0.73 18.27
C ALA A 131 9.23 -1.93 17.34
N PRO A 132 10.29 -1.87 16.51
CA PRO A 132 10.73 -3.02 15.71
C PRO A 132 11.08 -4.22 16.59
N ASN A 133 11.02 -5.40 16.01
CA ASN A 133 11.37 -6.67 16.63
C ASN A 133 10.50 -7.06 17.86
N GLN A 134 9.32 -6.48 18.02
CA GLN A 134 8.38 -6.91 19.06
C GLN A 134 7.48 -8.07 18.60
N LEU A 135 7.09 -8.07 17.31
CA LEU A 135 6.28 -9.14 16.73
C LEU A 135 6.64 -9.35 15.26
N TRP A 136 6.89 -10.60 14.91
CA TRP A 136 7.08 -11.04 13.53
C TRP A 136 5.94 -11.96 13.12
N GLU A 137 5.31 -11.68 12.00
CA GLU A 137 4.38 -12.61 11.35
C GLU A 137 5.15 -13.49 10.38
N VAL A 138 4.79 -14.78 10.34
CA VAL A 138 5.38 -15.76 9.43
C VAL A 138 4.29 -16.54 8.71
N ASP A 139 4.51 -16.78 7.42
CA ASP A 139 3.60 -17.57 6.59
C ASP A 139 4.32 -18.07 5.33
N VAL A 140 3.70 -19.02 4.62
CA VAL A 140 4.21 -19.64 3.39
C VAL A 140 3.31 -19.31 2.22
N LYS A 141 3.90 -18.74 1.17
CA LYS A 141 3.27 -18.52 -0.13
C LYS A 141 3.74 -19.57 -1.13
N TYR A 142 2.83 -19.99 -2.00
CA TYR A 142 3.14 -20.89 -3.12
C TYR A 142 3.34 -20.10 -4.38
N GLY A 143 4.37 -20.46 -5.17
CA GLY A 143 4.55 -20.06 -6.55
C GLY A 143 4.53 -21.30 -7.46
N TYR A 144 4.36 -21.10 -8.76
CA TYR A 144 4.29 -22.18 -9.75
C TYR A 144 5.34 -21.98 -10.84
N ILE A 145 6.00 -23.06 -11.25
CA ILE A 145 6.99 -23.10 -12.31
C ILE A 145 6.38 -23.84 -13.50
N ALA A 146 5.99 -23.08 -14.53
CA ALA A 146 5.31 -23.62 -15.70
C ALA A 146 6.17 -24.61 -16.48
N GLY A 147 7.44 -24.27 -16.71
CA GLY A 147 8.36 -25.12 -17.46
C GLY A 147 8.71 -26.45 -16.77
N GLU A 148 8.52 -26.55 -15.46
CA GLU A 148 8.79 -27.76 -14.68
C GLU A 148 7.51 -28.42 -14.10
N ASP A 149 6.32 -27.86 -14.36
CA ASP A 149 5.00 -28.32 -13.88
C ASP A 149 4.98 -28.62 -12.37
N ARG A 150 5.53 -27.72 -11.56
CA ARG A 150 5.60 -27.91 -10.10
C ARG A 150 5.53 -26.61 -9.31
N PHE A 151 5.16 -26.73 -8.05
CA PHE A 151 5.14 -25.63 -7.10
C PHE A 151 6.52 -25.43 -6.44
N PHE A 152 6.77 -24.19 -6.04
CA PHE A 152 7.82 -23.82 -5.09
C PHE A 152 7.21 -23.02 -3.93
N PHE A 153 7.97 -22.89 -2.87
CA PHE A 153 7.52 -22.31 -1.61
C PHE A 153 8.35 -21.09 -1.27
N VAL A 154 7.69 -20.05 -0.80
CA VAL A 154 8.32 -18.83 -0.27
C VAL A 154 7.84 -18.66 1.18
N LEU A 155 8.65 -19.07 2.14
CA LEU A 155 8.47 -18.78 3.55
C LEU A 155 8.99 -17.37 3.82
N SER A 156 8.24 -16.54 4.54
CA SER A 156 8.67 -15.18 4.85
C SER A 156 8.35 -14.80 6.29
N TYR A 157 9.30 -14.13 6.96
CA TYR A 157 9.10 -13.47 8.24
C TYR A 157 9.06 -11.96 8.01
N ILE A 158 7.98 -11.31 8.43
CA ILE A 158 7.82 -9.85 8.36
C ILE A 158 7.76 -9.23 9.75
N ASP A 159 8.55 -8.20 9.98
CA ASP A 159 8.37 -7.36 11.16
C ASP A 159 7.15 -6.46 10.96
N VAL A 160 6.18 -6.57 11.87
CA VAL A 160 4.91 -5.84 11.72
C VAL A 160 5.04 -4.34 11.95
N TYR A 161 6.10 -3.88 12.62
CA TYR A 161 6.34 -2.47 12.88
C TYR A 161 6.92 -1.74 11.67
N ASP A 162 8.05 -2.21 11.18
CA ASP A 162 8.79 -1.57 10.09
C ASP A 162 8.52 -2.19 8.71
N ARG A 163 7.73 -3.26 8.63
CA ARG A 163 7.36 -3.97 7.38
C ARG A 163 8.50 -4.67 6.68
N GLN A 164 9.68 -4.75 7.27
CA GLN A 164 10.82 -5.41 6.65
C GLN A 164 10.64 -6.93 6.64
N ILE A 165 10.95 -7.54 5.50
CA ILE A 165 11.16 -8.99 5.45
C ILE A 165 12.51 -9.27 6.07
N VAL A 166 12.46 -9.76 7.31
CA VAL A 166 13.64 -10.01 8.15
C VAL A 166 14.31 -11.32 7.80
N GLY A 167 13.53 -12.32 7.38
CA GLY A 167 14.00 -13.61 6.90
C GLY A 167 13.08 -14.17 5.84
N TYR A 168 13.63 -14.96 4.94
CA TYR A 168 12.86 -15.71 3.94
C TYR A 168 13.61 -16.97 3.49
N HIS A 169 12.86 -17.97 3.07
CA HIS A 169 13.35 -19.19 2.42
C HIS A 169 12.58 -19.40 1.12
N ILE A 170 13.30 -19.77 0.07
CA ILE A 170 12.74 -20.16 -1.22
C ILE A 170 13.21 -21.58 -1.51
N GLY A 171 12.27 -22.49 -1.74
CA GLY A 171 12.63 -23.89 -1.97
C GLY A 171 11.52 -24.69 -2.66
N LEU A 172 11.88 -25.83 -3.18
CA LEU A 172 10.93 -26.81 -3.73
C LEU A 172 10.22 -27.60 -2.62
N THR A 173 10.67 -27.44 -1.38
CA THR A 173 10.04 -27.93 -0.17
C THR A 173 10.08 -26.85 0.90
N CYS A 174 9.13 -26.89 1.82
CA CYS A 174 9.11 -25.99 2.98
C CYS A 174 8.77 -26.79 4.23
N GLU A 175 9.81 -27.32 4.86
CA GLU A 175 9.73 -28.11 6.07
C GLU A 175 10.00 -27.27 7.32
N ALA A 176 9.73 -27.81 8.50
CA ALA A 176 9.97 -27.15 9.78
C ALA A 176 11.43 -26.68 9.97
N ARG A 177 12.41 -27.46 9.45
CA ARG A 177 13.83 -27.08 9.51
C ARG A 177 14.10 -25.76 8.79
N HIS A 178 13.47 -25.53 7.63
CA HIS A 178 13.64 -24.29 6.87
C HIS A 178 13.04 -23.10 7.63
N ALA A 179 11.91 -23.28 8.32
CA ALA A 179 11.33 -22.25 9.18
C ALA A 179 12.28 -21.90 10.33
N VAL A 180 12.86 -22.90 11.01
CA VAL A 180 13.83 -22.69 12.09
C VAL A 180 15.11 -22.01 11.61
N GLU A 181 15.72 -22.50 10.52
CA GLU A 181 16.93 -21.91 9.94
C GLU A 181 16.71 -20.44 9.54
N THR A 182 15.55 -20.16 8.90
CA THR A 182 15.19 -18.81 8.50
C THR A 182 14.98 -17.90 9.70
N PHE A 183 14.36 -18.42 10.76
CA PHE A 183 14.18 -17.67 12.01
C PHE A 183 15.53 -17.31 12.66
N ARG A 184 16.44 -18.29 12.79
CA ARG A 184 17.81 -18.05 13.32
C ARG A 184 18.56 -17.01 12.50
N ALA A 185 18.50 -17.12 11.17
CA ALA A 185 19.13 -16.15 10.27
C ALA A 185 18.53 -14.75 10.42
N ALA A 186 17.22 -14.64 10.64
CA ALA A 186 16.55 -13.36 10.88
C ALA A 186 16.99 -12.73 12.21
N LEU A 187 17.10 -13.49 13.30
CA LEU A 187 17.62 -13.02 14.58
C LEU A 187 19.05 -12.48 14.45
N TRP A 188 19.90 -13.21 13.71
CA TRP A 188 21.27 -12.80 13.44
C TRP A 188 21.33 -11.51 12.61
N LYS A 189 20.58 -11.43 11.50
CA LYS A 189 20.52 -10.26 10.62
C LYS A 189 20.07 -9.00 11.35
N ARG A 190 19.13 -9.12 12.29
CA ARG A 190 18.64 -8.02 13.13
C ARG A 190 19.55 -7.73 14.32
N GLN A 191 20.62 -8.51 14.51
CA GLN A 191 21.56 -8.37 15.63
C GLN A 191 20.90 -8.44 17.02
N ILE A 192 19.78 -9.14 17.13
CA ILE A 192 18.99 -9.21 18.36
C ILE A 192 19.81 -9.86 19.47
N LEU A 193 20.48 -10.96 19.16
CA LEU A 193 21.31 -11.72 20.11
C LEU A 193 22.52 -10.93 20.55
N GLN A 194 23.20 -10.23 19.62
CA GLN A 194 24.39 -9.43 19.90
C GLN A 194 24.09 -8.22 20.78
N ARG A 195 22.91 -7.65 20.64
CA ARG A 195 22.45 -6.47 21.39
C ARG A 195 21.77 -6.82 22.70
N ASN A 196 21.61 -8.11 23.01
CA ASN A 196 20.81 -8.60 24.14
C ASN A 196 19.40 -7.96 24.18
N ALA A 197 18.82 -7.75 22.99
CA ALA A 197 17.50 -7.16 22.85
C ALA A 197 16.41 -8.23 23.13
N PRO A 198 15.19 -7.82 23.55
CA PRO A 198 14.07 -8.75 23.70
C PRO A 198 13.81 -9.48 22.39
N LEU A 199 13.55 -10.79 22.50
CA LEU A 199 13.20 -11.61 21.35
C LEU A 199 11.79 -11.28 20.86
N PRO A 200 11.53 -11.38 19.53
CA PRO A 200 10.23 -11.11 18.97
C PRO A 200 9.23 -12.22 19.34
N ILE A 201 7.97 -11.85 19.47
CA ILE A 201 6.86 -12.80 19.43
C ILE A 201 6.72 -13.28 17.98
N ILE A 202 6.61 -14.58 17.77
CA ILE A 202 6.35 -15.16 16.46
C ILE A 202 4.88 -15.48 16.33
N ARG A 203 4.22 -14.96 15.30
CA ARG A 203 2.83 -15.25 14.99
C ARG A 203 2.74 -15.99 13.67
N SER A 204 2.14 -17.19 13.68
CA SER A 204 1.94 -18.03 12.50
C SER A 204 0.50 -18.51 12.38
N ASP A 205 0.16 -19.04 11.22
CA ASP A 205 -0.99 -19.92 11.05
C ASP A 205 -0.74 -21.31 11.66
N ASN A 206 -1.64 -22.27 11.41
CA ASN A 206 -1.49 -23.65 11.84
C ASN A 206 -0.86 -24.53 10.74
N GLY A 207 0.00 -23.99 9.91
CA GLY A 207 0.75 -24.74 8.91
C GLY A 207 1.59 -25.86 9.54
N PRO A 208 1.77 -27.01 8.85
CA PRO A 208 2.46 -28.17 9.41
C PRO A 208 3.89 -27.87 9.88
N GLN A 209 4.57 -26.93 9.23
CA GLN A 209 5.93 -26.49 9.58
C GLN A 209 5.97 -25.77 10.92
N PHE A 210 4.90 -25.04 11.32
CA PHE A 210 4.82 -24.24 12.54
C PHE A 210 4.24 -25.03 13.74
N VAL A 211 3.45 -26.06 13.48
CA VAL A 211 2.92 -26.96 14.54
C VAL A 211 3.83 -28.17 14.80
N SER A 212 4.97 -28.23 14.13
CA SER A 212 5.94 -29.30 14.29
C SER A 212 6.66 -29.21 15.64
N HIS A 213 7.01 -30.35 16.21
CA HIS A 213 7.79 -30.42 17.45
C HIS A 213 9.15 -29.70 17.29
N LEU A 214 9.76 -29.75 16.11
CA LEU A 214 11.02 -29.06 15.84
C LEU A 214 10.91 -27.54 16.01
N PHE A 215 9.87 -26.94 15.44
CA PHE A 215 9.67 -25.50 15.51
C PHE A 215 9.25 -25.06 16.94
N GLU A 216 8.38 -25.82 17.58
CA GLU A 216 7.97 -25.57 18.97
C GLU A 216 9.17 -25.67 19.94
N SER A 217 9.98 -26.73 19.82
CA SER A 217 11.19 -26.88 20.65
C SER A 217 12.22 -25.76 20.43
N GLU A 218 12.33 -25.25 19.19
CA GLU A 218 13.19 -24.11 18.92
C GLU A 218 12.71 -22.85 19.62
N CYS A 219 11.39 -22.57 19.55
CA CYS A 219 10.79 -21.44 20.25
C CYS A 219 11.00 -21.54 21.78
N GLU A 220 10.82 -22.73 22.34
CA GLU A 220 11.06 -23.00 23.76
C GLU A 220 12.55 -22.80 24.13
N CYS A 221 13.47 -23.33 23.33
CA CYS A 221 14.91 -23.21 23.55
C CYS A 221 15.37 -21.74 23.64
N TRP A 222 14.81 -20.88 22.80
CA TRP A 222 15.08 -19.45 22.80
C TRP A 222 14.18 -18.66 23.77
N ASN A 223 13.22 -19.28 24.43
CA ASN A 223 12.19 -18.63 25.25
C ASN A 223 11.39 -17.57 24.43
N VAL A 224 11.06 -17.91 23.18
CA VAL A 224 10.28 -17.09 22.26
C VAL A 224 8.81 -17.44 22.37
N GLU A 225 7.95 -16.44 22.57
CA GLU A 225 6.50 -16.62 22.54
C GLU A 225 6.05 -16.94 21.11
N HIS A 226 5.45 -18.12 20.90
CA HIS A 226 4.86 -18.52 19.63
C HIS A 226 3.33 -18.44 19.71
N GLU A 227 2.72 -17.48 19.02
CA GLU A 227 1.29 -17.31 18.88
C GLU A 227 0.78 -17.99 17.62
N ARG A 228 -0.17 -18.93 17.77
CA ARG A 228 -0.88 -19.51 16.65
C ARG A 228 -2.24 -18.85 16.45
N ILE A 229 -2.55 -18.49 15.19
CA ILE A 229 -3.83 -17.88 14.84
C ILE A 229 -4.94 -18.93 14.98
N PRO A 230 -6.07 -18.62 15.67
CA PRO A 230 -7.21 -19.51 15.71
C PRO A 230 -7.72 -19.83 14.28
N PRO A 231 -8.20 -21.05 14.03
CA PRO A 231 -8.77 -21.41 12.74
C PRO A 231 -9.86 -20.44 12.30
N LYS A 232 -9.88 -20.08 11.00
CA LYS A 232 -10.84 -19.13 10.37
C LYS A 232 -10.73 -17.67 10.85
N THR A 233 -9.59 -17.23 11.35
CA THR A 233 -9.32 -15.84 11.71
C THR A 233 -8.16 -15.23 10.89
N PRO A 234 -8.25 -15.18 9.54
CA PRO A 234 -7.14 -14.72 8.69
C PRO A 234 -6.70 -13.27 8.97
N ASN A 235 -7.57 -12.48 9.59
CA ASN A 235 -7.27 -11.09 9.91
C ASN A 235 -6.13 -10.90 10.93
N MET A 236 -5.69 -11.94 11.61
CA MET A 236 -4.64 -11.89 12.63
C MET A 236 -3.21 -11.92 12.03
N ASN A 237 -3.07 -12.29 10.75
CA ASN A 237 -1.80 -12.26 9.99
C ASN A 237 -1.86 -11.23 8.85
N ALA A 238 -2.49 -10.09 9.10
CA ALA A 238 -2.85 -9.14 8.04
C ALA A 238 -1.62 -8.50 7.35
N TYR A 239 -0.48 -8.43 8.01
CA TYR A 239 0.73 -7.82 7.45
C TYR A 239 1.43 -8.75 6.48
N ILE A 240 1.62 -10.02 6.88
CA ILE A 240 2.21 -11.02 5.98
C ILE A 240 1.27 -11.32 4.80
N GLU A 241 -0.06 -11.40 5.01
CA GLU A 241 -1.03 -11.53 3.92
C GLU A 241 -0.97 -10.36 2.94
N SER A 242 -0.81 -9.14 3.46
CA SER A 242 -0.63 -7.95 2.62
C SER A 242 0.67 -8.01 1.81
N TYR A 243 1.75 -8.51 2.40
CA TYR A 243 3.01 -8.75 1.70
C TYR A 243 2.87 -9.85 0.64
N HIS A 244 2.27 -11.01 0.97
CA HIS A 244 2.04 -12.10 0.03
C HIS A 244 1.20 -11.67 -1.19
N ARG A 245 0.24 -10.77 -0.98
CA ARG A 245 -0.50 -10.18 -2.10
C ARG A 245 0.39 -9.31 -2.99
N LEU A 246 1.33 -8.55 -2.39
CA LEU A 246 2.28 -7.76 -3.18
C LEU A 246 3.26 -8.66 -3.92
N LEU A 247 3.73 -9.74 -3.29
CA LEU A 247 4.57 -10.76 -3.93
C LEU A 247 3.83 -11.39 -5.12
N GLU A 248 2.54 -11.72 -4.96
CA GLU A 248 1.71 -12.20 -6.06
C GLU A 248 1.58 -11.17 -7.18
N ASP A 249 1.10 -9.96 -6.84
CA ASP A 249 0.74 -8.91 -7.81
C ASP A 249 1.99 -8.34 -8.54
N GLU A 250 3.15 -8.30 -7.90
CA GLU A 250 4.33 -7.58 -8.37
C GLU A 250 5.50 -8.50 -8.76
N CYS A 251 5.37 -9.83 -8.54
CA CYS A 251 6.38 -10.82 -8.90
C CYS A 251 5.76 -12.07 -9.49
N LEU A 252 5.06 -12.90 -8.70
CA LEU A 252 4.67 -14.24 -9.14
C LEU A 252 3.72 -14.24 -10.34
N SER A 253 2.78 -13.31 -10.43
CA SER A 253 1.85 -13.19 -11.56
C SER A 253 2.37 -12.37 -12.73
N MET A 254 3.58 -11.79 -12.61
CA MET A 254 4.20 -11.02 -13.68
C MET A 254 5.03 -11.88 -14.64
N TYR A 255 5.38 -13.10 -14.22
CA TYR A 255 6.27 -14.00 -14.95
C TYR A 255 5.65 -15.38 -15.07
N GLU A 256 5.89 -16.02 -16.19
CA GLU A 256 5.70 -17.45 -16.40
C GLU A 256 7.07 -18.10 -16.29
N PHE A 257 7.37 -18.70 -15.14
CA PHE A 257 8.70 -19.23 -14.84
C PHE A 257 8.95 -20.55 -15.57
N GLU A 258 10.04 -20.59 -16.32
CA GLU A 258 10.47 -21.81 -17.04
C GLU A 258 11.29 -22.74 -16.13
N SER A 259 11.95 -22.20 -15.11
CA SER A 259 12.79 -22.97 -14.20
C SER A 259 12.74 -22.46 -12.76
N TYR A 260 13.12 -23.36 -11.82
CA TYR A 260 13.30 -22.98 -10.43
C TYR A 260 14.34 -21.86 -10.24
N ALA A 261 15.43 -21.88 -11.03
CA ALA A 261 16.47 -20.86 -10.92
C ALA A 261 15.94 -19.45 -11.26
N GLU A 262 15.09 -19.36 -12.29
CA GLU A 262 14.44 -18.11 -12.68
C GLU A 262 13.46 -17.61 -11.60
N ALA A 263 12.60 -18.50 -11.09
CA ALA A 263 11.68 -18.19 -10.00
C ALA A 263 12.42 -17.73 -8.74
N TYR A 264 13.52 -18.40 -8.40
CA TYR A 264 14.38 -18.04 -7.26
C TYR A 264 14.95 -16.63 -7.41
N GLN A 265 15.55 -16.30 -8.55
CA GLN A 265 16.12 -14.98 -8.83
C GLN A 265 15.07 -13.90 -8.78
N ALA A 266 13.90 -14.10 -9.37
CA ALA A 266 12.80 -13.14 -9.37
C ALA A 266 12.33 -12.84 -7.94
N VAL A 267 12.14 -13.84 -7.10
CA VAL A 267 11.71 -13.65 -5.71
C VAL A 267 12.81 -12.97 -4.88
N VAL A 268 14.07 -13.35 -5.03
CA VAL A 268 15.21 -12.70 -4.34
C VAL A 268 15.26 -11.21 -4.68
N GLU A 269 15.15 -10.86 -5.96
CA GLU A 269 15.16 -9.47 -6.40
C GLU A 269 13.92 -8.72 -5.91
N PHE A 270 12.74 -9.35 -5.94
CA PHE A 270 11.53 -8.75 -5.35
C PHE A 270 11.70 -8.45 -3.86
N VAL A 271 12.21 -9.39 -3.05
CA VAL A 271 12.44 -9.16 -1.60
C VAL A 271 13.45 -8.04 -1.39
N ARG A 272 14.54 -8.02 -2.17
CA ARG A 272 15.53 -6.94 -2.13
C ARG A 272 14.87 -5.57 -2.38
N ARG A 273 14.15 -5.43 -3.51
CA ARG A 273 13.44 -4.19 -3.87
C ARG A 273 12.37 -3.81 -2.85
N TYR A 274 11.60 -4.79 -2.36
CA TYR A 274 10.60 -4.57 -1.31
C TYR A 274 11.24 -3.93 -0.08
N ASN A 275 12.35 -4.45 0.38
CA ASN A 275 13.02 -3.97 1.59
C ASN A 275 13.75 -2.63 1.40
N THR A 276 14.40 -2.41 0.23
CA THR A 276 15.33 -1.28 0.04
C THR A 276 14.77 -0.13 -0.79
N CYS A 277 13.83 -0.40 -1.69
CA CYS A 277 13.35 0.59 -2.66
C CYS A 277 11.85 0.88 -2.52
N ARG A 278 11.04 -0.12 -2.14
CA ARG A 278 9.58 0.02 -2.16
C ARG A 278 9.08 1.03 -1.14
N LEU A 279 8.37 2.06 -1.61
CA LEU A 279 7.80 3.11 -0.76
C LEU A 279 6.54 2.62 -0.04
N HIS A 280 6.50 2.78 1.28
CA HIS A 280 5.35 2.44 2.13
C HIS A 280 4.70 3.70 2.70
N SER A 281 3.42 3.92 2.37
CA SER A 281 2.68 5.10 2.84
C SER A 281 2.56 5.16 4.37
N SER A 282 2.47 3.99 5.04
CA SER A 282 2.45 3.89 6.51
C SER A 282 3.79 4.24 7.15
N LEU A 283 4.88 4.17 6.41
CA LEU A 283 6.25 4.45 6.83
C LEU A 283 6.77 5.78 6.27
N HIS A 284 5.93 6.79 6.12
CA HIS A 284 6.27 8.11 5.58
C HIS A 284 6.84 8.07 4.15
N TYR A 285 6.42 7.07 3.34
CA TYR A 285 6.97 6.81 2.01
C TYR A 285 8.47 6.50 2.01
N LEU A 286 8.95 5.91 3.10
CA LEU A 286 10.27 5.32 3.16
C LEU A 286 10.18 3.82 2.81
N SER A 287 11.31 3.26 2.40
CA SER A 287 11.46 1.80 2.33
C SER A 287 11.56 1.21 3.75
N PRO A 288 11.25 -0.07 3.95
CA PRO A 288 11.38 -0.72 5.25
C PRO A 288 12.75 -0.55 5.90
N VAL A 289 13.83 -0.74 5.15
CA VAL A 289 15.22 -0.59 5.64
C VAL A 289 15.51 0.85 6.03
N GLU A 290 15.13 1.81 5.20
CA GLU A 290 15.37 3.23 5.49
C GLU A 290 14.54 3.70 6.68
N PHE A 291 13.29 3.23 6.80
CA PHE A 291 12.46 3.53 7.97
C PHE A 291 13.08 2.96 9.25
N TYR A 292 13.53 1.68 9.24
CA TYR A 292 14.18 1.06 10.38
C TYR A 292 15.42 1.86 10.80
N ARG A 293 16.28 2.24 9.85
CA ARG A 293 17.46 3.06 10.11
C ARG A 293 17.11 4.39 10.78
N ARG A 294 16.13 5.12 10.22
CA ARG A 294 15.67 6.41 10.80
C ARG A 294 15.01 6.24 12.16
N HIS A 295 14.24 5.17 12.34
CA HIS A 295 13.67 4.87 13.66
C HIS A 295 14.77 4.70 14.71
N MET A 296 15.84 3.96 14.40
CA MET A 296 16.96 3.75 15.31
C MET A 296 17.76 5.03 15.60
N GLU A 297 17.85 5.95 14.63
CA GLU A 297 18.58 7.21 14.77
C GLU A 297 17.76 8.31 15.47
N THR A 298 16.48 8.43 15.15
CA THR A 298 15.65 9.60 15.52
C THR A 298 14.38 9.25 16.31
N GLY A 299 14.08 7.97 16.51
CA GLY A 299 12.82 7.52 17.11
C GLY A 299 11.61 7.72 16.21
N LEU A 300 11.77 7.85 14.88
CA LEU A 300 10.68 8.05 13.93
C LEU A 300 9.62 6.95 14.08
N GLN A 301 8.36 7.33 14.28
CA GLN A 301 7.25 6.40 14.43
C GLN A 301 6.49 6.20 13.12
N PRO A 302 5.80 5.05 12.91
CA PRO A 302 4.88 4.89 11.79
C PRO A 302 3.76 5.94 11.83
N ARG A 303 3.21 6.30 10.68
CA ARG A 303 2.12 7.30 10.56
C ARG A 303 0.87 6.98 11.37
N ARG A 304 0.65 5.71 11.66
CA ARG A 304 -0.48 5.23 12.46
C ARG A 304 0.01 4.18 13.45
N PRO A 305 -0.59 4.09 14.63
CA PRO A 305 -0.29 3.02 15.57
C PRO A 305 -0.43 1.64 14.91
N VAL A 306 0.58 0.79 15.13
CA VAL A 306 0.58 -0.58 14.61
C VAL A 306 -0.23 -1.44 15.59
N ARG A 307 -1.35 -1.96 15.11
CA ARG A 307 -2.24 -2.84 15.86
C ARG A 307 -2.38 -4.18 15.13
N VAL A 308 -2.27 -5.25 15.88
CA VAL A 308 -2.31 -6.64 15.39
C VAL A 308 -3.29 -7.46 16.19
#